data_f52f03bdfcdd336de2a0d26eb2c13af1
#
_entry.id   f52f03bdfcdd336de2a0d26eb2c13af1
#
_cell.length_a   1.000
_cell.length_b   1.000
_cell.length_c   1.000
_cell.angle_alpha   90.00
_cell.angle_beta   90.00
_cell.angle_gamma   90.00
#
_symmetry.space_group_name_H-M   'P 1'
#
loop_
_entity.id
_entity.type
_entity.pdbx_description
1 polymer ?
#
loop_
_entity_poly.entity_id
_entity_poly.type
_entity_poly.pdbx_seq_one_letter_code
_entity_poly.pdbx_strand_id
1 'polypeptide(L)'
;NTGQKILFFGLDDPGKLKSIKLPHGYIGVLWFEELDQYDGPEQIRNVEQSCLRGGDFSFTFKSFNPPASPRNWANRYALEVRDRKIIQHSDYTMVPQEWLGRRFLDDAEDLKQRNLIAYNHEYLGEVTGCGKEIFTNIRVEHIDPGKFERKLHGVDWGWYPDPYAYNCMSYDAARKTLYIYDEITVRRTRNEETFKMLQKRKVMADPETERLTADSAENKSCGDYTEWGITCLPAIKGPNSVGQGIKWLQSITIVIDPVKCPDTLKEFTEYEYDADKNGDPLPGYPDHDNHHIDAVRYACESIWREPGA
;
A
#
# COMPACT_ATOMS: atom_id res chain seq x y z
N ASN A 1 21.82 -3.77 43.63
CA ASN A 1 22.49 -3.20 42.43
C ASN A 1 22.86 -4.36 41.50
N THR A 2 22.17 -4.48 40.37
CA THR A 2 22.28 -5.63 39.47
C THR A 2 23.44 -5.48 38.48
N GLY A 3 24.09 -4.31 38.43
CA GLY A 3 25.13 -4.01 37.45
C GLY A 3 24.63 -3.77 36.02
N GLN A 4 23.30 -3.81 35.82
CA GLN A 4 22.69 -3.50 34.52
C GLN A 4 22.89 -2.03 34.14
N LYS A 5 23.04 -1.77 32.85
CA LYS A 5 23.23 -0.42 32.30
C LYS A 5 22.22 -0.14 31.21
N ILE A 6 21.75 1.09 31.13
CA ILE A 6 20.99 1.63 30.02
C ILE A 6 21.91 2.57 29.25
N LEU A 7 22.03 2.37 27.95
CA LEU A 7 22.85 3.18 27.06
C LEU A 7 21.92 3.88 26.05
N PHE A 8 22.14 5.16 25.83
CA PHE A 8 21.40 5.98 24.88
C PHE A 8 22.27 6.32 23.67
N PHE A 9 21.71 6.15 22.48
CA PHE A 9 22.38 6.43 21.22
C PHE A 9 21.46 7.19 20.28
N GLY A 10 22.00 8.19 19.58
CA GLY A 10 21.35 8.74 18.39
C GLY A 10 21.73 7.91 17.16
N LEU A 11 20.86 7.86 16.18
CA LEU A 11 21.07 7.11 14.93
C LEU A 11 21.50 8.01 13.75
N ASP A 12 22.05 9.16 14.07
CA ASP A 12 22.71 10.06 13.12
C ASP A 12 23.88 9.38 12.36
N ASP A 13 24.46 8.34 12.97
CA ASP A 13 25.50 7.53 12.35
C ASP A 13 25.34 6.03 12.76
N PRO A 14 24.74 5.20 11.89
CA PRO A 14 24.58 3.75 12.14
C PRO A 14 25.94 3.02 12.36
N GLY A 15 27.04 3.62 11.92
CA GLY A 15 28.39 3.07 12.13
C GLY A 15 28.80 3.05 13.61
N LYS A 16 28.31 3.99 14.42
CA LYS A 16 28.56 4.04 15.86
C LYS A 16 28.05 2.80 16.59
N LEU A 17 26.93 2.22 16.14
CA LEU A 17 26.33 1.04 16.77
C LEU A 17 27.09 -0.26 16.47
N LYS A 18 27.78 -0.33 15.32
CA LYS A 18 28.61 -1.48 14.94
C LYS A 18 29.82 -1.66 15.84
N SER A 19 30.23 -0.62 16.57
CA SER A 19 31.41 -0.58 17.40
C SER A 19 31.13 -0.66 18.91
N ILE A 20 29.87 -0.92 19.32
CA ILE A 20 29.54 -1.08 20.75
C ILE A 20 30.29 -2.29 21.29
N LYS A 21 31.27 -2.04 22.13
CA LYS A 21 32.00 -3.08 22.88
C LYS A 21 31.57 -3.04 24.33
N LEU A 22 30.96 -4.10 24.78
CA LEU A 22 30.68 -4.31 26.20
C LEU A 22 31.88 -5.00 26.82
N PRO A 23 32.39 -4.54 27.99
CA PRO A 23 33.48 -5.22 28.70
C PRO A 23 33.08 -6.61 29.18
N HIS A 24 31.77 -6.81 29.46
CA HIS A 24 31.18 -8.10 29.82
C HIS A 24 29.67 -8.06 29.55
N GLY A 25 29.05 -9.24 29.42
CA GLY A 25 27.63 -9.38 29.17
C GLY A 25 27.25 -9.19 27.72
N TYR A 26 25.98 -8.93 27.47
CA TYR A 26 25.41 -8.75 26.16
C TYR A 26 24.24 -7.74 26.23
N ILE A 27 23.80 -7.25 25.08
CA ILE A 27 22.60 -6.41 24.95
C ILE A 27 21.39 -7.33 24.89
N GLY A 28 20.60 -7.38 25.94
CA GLY A 28 19.39 -8.18 26.03
C GLY A 28 18.12 -7.44 25.63
N VAL A 29 18.14 -6.10 25.67
CA VAL A 29 16.97 -5.27 25.34
C VAL A 29 17.40 -4.14 24.42
N LEU A 30 16.64 -3.94 23.33
CA LEU A 30 16.68 -2.75 22.49
C LEU A 30 15.36 -2.01 22.59
N TRP A 31 15.44 -0.70 22.55
CA TRP A 31 14.26 0.15 22.43
C TRP A 31 14.51 1.19 21.33
N PHE A 32 13.69 1.12 20.28
CA PHE A 32 13.61 2.12 19.23
C PHE A 32 12.48 3.08 19.58
N GLU A 33 12.83 4.29 19.96
CA GLU A 33 11.91 5.39 20.24
C GLU A 33 11.69 6.16 18.94
N GLU A 34 10.47 6.71 18.73
CA GLU A 34 10.11 7.43 17.52
C GLU A 34 10.42 6.61 16.23
N LEU A 35 9.87 5.40 16.15
CA LEU A 35 10.18 4.43 15.08
C LEU A 35 10.02 5.00 13.67
N ASP A 36 9.05 5.89 13.48
CA ASP A 36 8.74 6.55 12.21
C ASP A 36 9.83 7.52 11.71
N GLN A 37 10.74 7.95 12.60
CA GLN A 37 11.86 8.84 12.27
C GLN A 37 13.06 8.11 11.64
N TYR A 38 13.06 6.78 11.63
CA TYR A 38 14.10 5.98 10.99
C TYR A 38 13.83 5.83 9.49
N ASP A 39 14.88 5.55 8.70
CA ASP A 39 14.80 5.43 7.23
C ASP A 39 13.97 4.22 6.75
N GLY A 40 13.68 3.27 7.65
CA GLY A 40 12.86 2.11 7.30
C GLY A 40 13.28 0.80 7.99
N PRO A 41 12.61 -0.31 7.66
CA PRO A 41 12.79 -1.59 8.34
C PRO A 41 14.19 -2.18 8.15
N GLU A 42 14.90 -1.81 7.09
CA GLU A 42 16.28 -2.26 6.87
C GLU A 42 17.25 -1.66 7.89
N GLN A 43 17.10 -0.38 8.21
CA GLN A 43 17.90 0.28 9.22
C GLN A 43 17.68 -0.37 10.59
N ILE A 44 16.42 -0.65 10.96
CA ILE A 44 16.07 -1.34 12.20
C ILE A 44 16.74 -2.72 12.26
N ARG A 45 16.62 -3.53 11.21
CA ARG A 45 17.22 -4.86 11.13
C ARG A 45 18.75 -4.80 11.26
N ASN A 46 19.41 -3.82 10.64
CA ASN A 46 20.85 -3.64 10.72
C ASN A 46 21.31 -3.35 12.16
N VAL A 47 20.55 -2.55 12.90
CA VAL A 47 20.81 -2.26 14.32
C VAL A 47 20.58 -3.51 15.17
N GLU A 48 19.46 -4.21 15.01
CA GLU A 48 19.17 -5.46 15.72
C GLU A 48 20.30 -6.48 15.53
N GLN A 49 20.70 -6.72 14.29
CA GLN A 49 21.81 -7.65 13.97
C GLN A 49 23.17 -7.21 14.55
N SER A 50 23.37 -5.91 14.71
CA SER A 50 24.62 -5.37 15.27
C SER A 50 24.67 -5.47 16.78
N CYS A 51 23.54 -5.27 17.45
CA CYS A 51 23.43 -5.15 18.89
C CYS A 51 23.06 -6.47 19.58
N LEU A 52 22.14 -7.23 19.03
CA LEU A 52 21.64 -8.48 19.66
C LEU A 52 22.56 -9.66 19.33
N ARG A 53 23.75 -9.64 19.92
CA ARG A 53 24.75 -10.67 19.76
C ARG A 53 25.14 -11.24 21.12
N GLY A 54 25.02 -12.56 21.26
CA GLY A 54 25.31 -13.27 22.49
C GLY A 54 24.11 -13.33 23.45
N GLY A 55 24.17 -14.27 24.39
CA GLY A 55 23.11 -14.53 25.36
C GLY A 55 21.88 -15.24 24.78
N ASP A 56 21.07 -15.82 25.68
CA ASP A 56 19.89 -16.60 25.30
C ASP A 56 18.58 -15.80 25.34
N PHE A 57 18.64 -14.53 25.76
CA PHE A 57 17.50 -13.65 25.86
C PHE A 57 17.71 -12.37 25.05
N SER A 58 16.72 -12.05 24.23
CA SER A 58 16.64 -10.73 23.59
C SER A 58 15.20 -10.28 23.46
N PHE A 59 14.98 -8.97 23.64
CA PHE A 59 13.69 -8.33 23.44
C PHE A 59 13.87 -6.96 22.78
N THR A 60 12.98 -6.63 21.85
CA THR A 60 13.00 -5.32 21.18
C THR A 60 11.68 -4.61 21.37
N PHE A 61 11.73 -3.41 21.95
CA PHE A 61 10.62 -2.47 21.96
C PHE A 61 10.73 -1.52 20.76
N LYS A 62 9.60 -1.15 20.20
CA LYS A 62 9.46 -0.18 19.12
C LYS A 62 8.25 0.68 19.41
N SER A 63 8.48 1.96 19.68
CA SER A 63 7.42 2.91 20.03
C SER A 63 7.39 4.06 19.03
N PHE A 64 6.20 4.49 18.66
CA PHE A 64 5.99 5.64 17.79
C PHE A 64 4.55 6.15 17.90
N ASN A 65 4.35 7.41 17.58
CA ASN A 65 3.03 7.96 17.33
C ASN A 65 2.72 7.69 15.85
N PRO A 66 1.62 6.99 15.53
CA PRO A 66 1.34 6.64 14.14
C PRO A 66 1.23 7.90 13.26
N PRO A 67 2.06 8.06 12.23
CA PRO A 67 1.87 9.13 11.24
C PRO A 67 0.49 9.05 10.58
N ALA A 68 -0.06 10.19 10.15
CA ALA A 68 -1.38 10.24 9.54
C ALA A 68 -1.46 9.39 8.26
N SER A 69 -0.42 9.39 7.45
CA SER A 69 -0.39 8.63 6.19
C SER A 69 -0.28 7.12 6.42
N PRO A 70 -1.19 6.30 5.88
CA PRO A 70 -1.06 4.85 5.86
C PRO A 70 0.16 4.37 5.07
N ARG A 71 0.71 5.21 4.17
CA ARG A 71 1.94 4.93 3.39
C ARG A 71 3.19 4.93 4.25
N ASN A 72 3.17 5.58 5.43
CA ASN A 72 4.35 5.63 6.27
C ASN A 72 4.81 4.21 6.60
N TRP A 73 6.11 3.96 6.45
CA TRP A 73 6.69 2.64 6.61
C TRP A 73 6.48 2.06 8.03
N ALA A 74 6.44 2.92 9.07
CA ALA A 74 6.23 2.46 10.45
C ALA A 74 4.80 1.93 10.64
N ASN A 75 3.79 2.58 10.06
CA ASN A 75 2.40 2.09 10.06
C ASN A 75 2.30 0.72 9.37
N ARG A 76 2.89 0.57 8.18
CA ARG A 76 2.92 -0.71 7.45
C ARG A 76 3.67 -1.79 8.22
N TYR A 77 4.84 -1.44 8.75
CA TYR A 77 5.66 -2.35 9.56
C TYR A 77 4.90 -2.82 10.82
N ALA A 78 4.10 -1.96 11.44
CA ALA A 78 3.25 -2.34 12.57
C ALA A 78 2.17 -3.35 12.16
N LEU A 79 1.61 -3.26 10.96
CA LEU A 79 0.56 -4.17 10.48
C LEU A 79 1.09 -5.51 9.94
N GLU A 80 2.38 -5.65 9.65
CA GLU A 80 2.95 -6.90 9.19
C GLU A 80 2.74 -8.03 10.21
N VAL A 81 2.18 -9.15 9.75
CA VAL A 81 2.04 -10.35 10.58
C VAL A 81 3.38 -11.06 10.69
N ARG A 82 3.90 -11.20 11.91
CA ARG A 82 5.15 -11.90 12.20
C ARG A 82 5.00 -12.75 13.46
N ASP A 83 5.62 -13.92 13.46
CA ASP A 83 5.73 -14.73 14.68
C ASP A 83 6.44 -13.95 15.79
N ARG A 84 5.98 -14.11 17.02
CA ARG A 84 6.54 -13.47 18.23
C ARG A 84 6.50 -11.94 18.24
N LYS A 85 5.61 -11.34 17.47
CA LYS A 85 5.34 -9.91 17.49
C LYS A 85 4.06 -9.65 18.26
N ILE A 86 4.11 -8.69 19.18
CA ILE A 86 2.95 -8.18 19.92
C ILE A 86 2.79 -6.72 19.55
N ILE A 87 1.59 -6.33 19.19
CA ILE A 87 1.24 -4.93 18.93
C ILE A 87 0.32 -4.50 20.07
N GLN A 88 0.64 -3.36 20.66
CA GLN A 88 -0.20 -2.70 21.63
C GLN A 88 -0.40 -1.26 21.19
N HIS A 89 -1.63 -0.84 21.11
CA HIS A 89 -2.02 0.55 20.98
C HIS A 89 -2.42 1.10 22.34
N SER A 90 -2.03 2.33 22.63
CA SER A 90 -2.44 3.04 23.84
C SER A 90 -2.64 4.52 23.52
N ASP A 91 -3.63 5.11 24.17
CA ASP A 91 -3.92 6.53 24.08
C ASP A 91 -4.17 7.13 25.49
N TYR A 92 -4.34 8.44 25.54
CA TYR A 92 -4.47 9.15 26.80
C TYR A 92 -5.72 8.75 27.63
N THR A 93 -6.73 8.15 27.01
CA THR A 93 -7.95 7.71 27.71
C THR A 93 -7.72 6.50 28.60
N MET A 94 -6.61 5.80 28.40
CA MET A 94 -6.21 4.61 29.15
C MET A 94 -5.42 4.93 30.43
N VAL A 95 -5.10 6.20 30.65
CA VAL A 95 -4.39 6.65 31.87
C VAL A 95 -5.32 7.41 32.80
N PRO A 96 -5.09 7.37 34.12
CA PRO A 96 -5.86 8.17 35.09
C PRO A 96 -5.80 9.67 34.75
N GLN A 97 -6.95 10.35 34.76
CA GLN A 97 -7.03 11.77 34.40
C GLN A 97 -6.18 12.68 35.31
N GLU A 98 -5.99 12.30 36.55
CA GLU A 98 -5.12 13.01 37.48
C GLU A 98 -3.62 13.00 37.09
N TRP A 99 -3.21 12.12 36.20
CA TRP A 99 -1.85 12.09 35.64
C TRP A 99 -1.67 13.05 34.46
N LEU A 100 -2.80 13.47 33.89
CA LEU A 100 -2.85 14.40 32.77
C LEU A 100 -3.07 15.83 33.29
N GLY A 101 -2.35 16.77 32.77
CA GLY A 101 -2.57 18.18 33.14
C GLY A 101 -3.93 18.67 32.62
N ARG A 102 -4.61 19.52 33.39
CA ARG A 102 -5.92 20.07 33.02
C ARG A 102 -5.91 20.72 31.63
N ARG A 103 -4.85 21.47 31.32
CA ARG A 103 -4.66 22.09 29.98
C ARG A 103 -4.67 21.07 28.87
N PHE A 104 -4.00 19.91 29.03
CA PHE A 104 -3.99 18.87 28.06
C PHE A 104 -5.40 18.33 27.75
N LEU A 105 -6.22 18.14 28.79
CA LEU A 105 -7.59 17.65 28.64
C LEU A 105 -8.50 18.71 27.98
N ASP A 106 -8.33 19.98 28.34
CA ASP A 106 -9.07 21.08 27.75
C ASP A 106 -8.70 21.23 26.24
N ASP A 107 -7.42 21.18 25.89
CA ASP A 107 -6.93 21.24 24.50
C ASP A 107 -7.45 20.05 23.68
N ALA A 108 -7.49 18.83 24.25
CA ALA A 108 -8.02 17.63 23.59
C ALA A 108 -9.52 17.78 23.30
N GLU A 109 -10.31 18.23 24.27
CA GLU A 109 -11.76 18.43 24.08
C GLU A 109 -12.07 19.55 23.09
N ASP A 110 -11.31 20.63 23.10
CA ASP A 110 -11.41 21.71 22.14
C ASP A 110 -11.12 21.24 20.70
N LEU A 111 -10.06 20.42 20.51
CA LEU A 111 -9.73 19.89 19.19
C LEU A 111 -10.81 18.92 18.72
N LYS A 112 -11.32 18.06 19.62
CA LYS A 112 -12.39 17.12 19.32
C LYS A 112 -13.65 17.81 18.79
N GLN A 113 -14.01 18.95 19.36
CA GLN A 113 -15.18 19.72 18.92
C GLN A 113 -14.94 20.46 17.59
N ARG A 114 -13.72 20.91 17.36
CA ARG A 114 -13.38 21.71 16.15
C ARG A 114 -12.99 20.84 14.97
N ASN A 115 -12.24 19.76 15.18
CA ASN A 115 -11.72 18.90 14.13
C ASN A 115 -11.54 17.46 14.66
N LEU A 116 -12.59 16.66 14.52
CA LEU A 116 -12.59 15.27 14.99
C LEU A 116 -11.50 14.41 14.34
N ILE A 117 -11.18 14.66 13.07
CA ILE A 117 -10.15 13.91 12.34
C ILE A 117 -8.77 14.18 12.97
N ALA A 118 -8.45 15.45 13.19
CA ALA A 118 -7.19 15.82 13.84
C ALA A 118 -7.13 15.28 15.27
N TYR A 119 -8.23 15.35 16.04
CA TYR A 119 -8.32 14.77 17.37
C TYR A 119 -8.03 13.26 17.37
N ASN A 120 -8.67 12.52 16.47
CA ASN A 120 -8.46 11.08 16.34
C ASN A 120 -6.98 10.75 16.04
N HIS A 121 -6.35 11.55 15.19
CA HIS A 121 -4.95 11.38 14.88
C HIS A 121 -4.02 11.77 16.03
N GLU A 122 -4.11 12.98 16.52
CA GLU A 122 -3.15 13.56 17.46
C GLU A 122 -3.29 13.02 18.88
N TYR A 123 -4.52 12.71 19.31
CA TYR A 123 -4.81 12.29 20.69
C TYR A 123 -5.11 10.80 20.84
N LEU A 124 -5.68 10.16 19.81
CA LEU A 124 -5.99 8.73 19.84
C LEU A 124 -4.99 7.89 19.03
N GLY A 125 -4.06 8.51 18.29
CA GLY A 125 -3.05 7.80 17.50
C GLY A 125 -3.64 7.01 16.33
N GLU A 126 -4.78 7.45 15.78
CA GLU A 126 -5.39 6.82 14.62
C GLU A 126 -4.67 7.23 13.33
N VAL A 127 -4.53 6.28 12.41
CA VAL A 127 -4.07 6.54 11.05
C VAL A 127 -5.28 7.07 10.27
N THR A 128 -5.43 8.38 10.23
CA THR A 128 -6.63 9.04 9.68
C THR A 128 -6.54 9.36 8.19
N GLY A 129 -5.40 9.08 7.56
CA GLY A 129 -5.07 9.57 6.23
C GLY A 129 -4.52 11.01 6.27
N CYS A 130 -3.89 11.40 5.19
CA CYS A 130 -3.39 12.78 5.05
C CYS A 130 -4.35 13.68 4.26
N GLY A 131 -5.53 13.15 3.86
CA GLY A 131 -6.50 13.86 3.03
C GLY A 131 -6.05 14.04 1.57
N LYS A 132 -4.98 13.36 1.18
CA LYS A 132 -4.43 13.38 -0.18
C LYS A 132 -4.68 12.08 -0.93
N GLU A 133 -5.28 11.10 -0.26
CA GLU A 133 -5.61 9.81 -0.85
C GLU A 133 -6.58 9.99 -2.01
N ILE A 134 -6.21 9.44 -3.18
CA ILE A 134 -7.06 9.47 -4.35
C ILE A 134 -8.22 8.48 -4.21
N PHE A 135 -7.98 7.32 -3.59
CA PHE A 135 -8.98 6.30 -3.36
C PHE A 135 -9.27 6.10 -1.87
N THR A 136 -10.49 6.42 -1.44
CA THR A 136 -10.99 6.22 -0.06
C THR A 136 -12.07 5.14 0.01
N ASN A 137 -12.39 4.50 -1.12
CA ASN A 137 -13.51 3.59 -1.36
C ASN A 137 -13.06 2.13 -1.49
N ILE A 138 -11.90 1.80 -0.90
CA ILE A 138 -11.29 0.46 -0.96
C ILE A 138 -11.78 -0.39 0.19
N ARG A 139 -12.09 -1.66 -0.11
CA ARG A 139 -12.36 -2.72 0.87
C ARG A 139 -11.41 -3.89 0.62
N VAL A 140 -10.93 -4.48 1.70
CA VAL A 140 -9.97 -5.59 1.65
C VAL A 140 -10.70 -6.85 2.10
N GLU A 141 -10.90 -7.80 1.17
CA GLU A 141 -11.62 -9.04 1.43
C GLU A 141 -11.02 -10.19 0.61
N HIS A 142 -11.08 -11.42 1.13
CA HIS A 142 -10.77 -12.60 0.34
C HIS A 142 -11.89 -12.86 -0.69
N ILE A 143 -11.48 -13.01 -1.95
CA ILE A 143 -12.40 -13.15 -3.06
C ILE A 143 -12.35 -14.57 -3.63
N ASP A 144 -13.51 -15.18 -3.81
CA ASP A 144 -13.68 -16.44 -4.56
C ASP A 144 -14.00 -16.10 -6.04
N PRO A 145 -13.02 -16.29 -6.96
CA PRO A 145 -13.22 -15.98 -8.38
C PRO A 145 -14.30 -16.84 -9.06
N GLY A 146 -14.63 -18.01 -8.49
CA GLY A 146 -15.65 -18.91 -9.02
C GLY A 146 -17.08 -18.35 -8.96
N LYS A 147 -17.30 -17.26 -8.25
CA LYS A 147 -18.59 -16.56 -8.15
C LYS A 147 -18.88 -15.64 -9.33
N PHE A 148 -17.91 -15.39 -10.21
CA PHE A 148 -18.03 -14.43 -11.30
C PHE A 148 -18.00 -15.13 -12.65
N GLU A 149 -19.03 -14.87 -13.46
CA GLU A 149 -19.13 -15.40 -14.82
C GLU A 149 -18.35 -14.53 -15.83
N ARG A 150 -18.37 -13.21 -15.63
CA ARG A 150 -17.71 -12.25 -16.52
C ARG A 150 -16.44 -11.70 -15.90
N LYS A 151 -15.33 -11.85 -16.60
CA LYS A 151 -14.03 -11.36 -16.18
C LYS A 151 -13.52 -10.25 -17.10
N LEU A 152 -12.82 -9.31 -16.51
CA LEU A 152 -12.12 -8.24 -17.17
C LEU A 152 -10.63 -8.40 -16.87
N HIS A 153 -9.82 -8.17 -17.88
CA HIS A 153 -8.37 -8.26 -17.76
C HIS A 153 -7.74 -6.98 -18.25
N GLY A 154 -6.79 -6.44 -17.48
CA GLY A 154 -6.05 -5.23 -17.83
C GLY A 154 -4.57 -5.45 -17.79
N VAL A 155 -3.86 -4.79 -18.70
CA VAL A 155 -2.40 -4.79 -18.75
C VAL A 155 -1.89 -3.37 -18.89
N ASP A 156 -0.96 -3.01 -18.04
CA ASP A 156 -0.05 -1.90 -18.24
C ASP A 156 1.33 -2.44 -18.59
N TRP A 157 1.86 -2.02 -19.74
CA TRP A 157 3.12 -2.52 -20.25
C TRP A 157 4.30 -1.81 -19.57
N GLY A 158 5.25 -2.58 -19.08
CA GLY A 158 6.48 -2.07 -18.53
C GLY A 158 7.64 -3.06 -18.67
N TRP A 159 8.86 -2.53 -18.61
CA TRP A 159 10.08 -3.33 -18.66
C TRP A 159 10.97 -3.09 -17.43
N TYR A 160 11.50 -1.87 -17.30
CA TYR A 160 12.32 -1.41 -16.18
C TYR A 160 12.59 0.10 -16.33
N PRO A 161 12.44 0.92 -15.29
CA PRO A 161 12.11 0.57 -13.91
C PRO A 161 10.66 0.13 -13.70
N ASP A 162 9.77 0.50 -14.62
CA ASP A 162 8.34 0.23 -14.51
C ASP A 162 8.04 -1.26 -14.73
N PRO A 163 7.15 -1.85 -13.94
CA PRO A 163 6.78 -3.24 -14.11
C PRO A 163 5.80 -3.44 -15.27
N TYR A 164 5.78 -4.64 -15.83
CA TYR A 164 4.57 -5.17 -16.45
C TYR A 164 3.57 -5.44 -15.33
N ALA A 165 2.40 -4.83 -15.41
CA ALA A 165 1.31 -5.01 -14.46
C ALA A 165 0.08 -5.59 -15.15
N TYR A 166 -0.43 -6.69 -14.62
CA TYR A 166 -1.68 -7.32 -15.06
C TYR A 166 -2.63 -7.49 -13.90
N ASN A 167 -3.93 -7.28 -14.16
CA ASN A 167 -5.00 -7.53 -13.21
C ASN A 167 -6.17 -8.29 -13.84
N CYS A 168 -6.77 -9.19 -13.04
CA CYS A 168 -8.05 -9.81 -13.33
C CYS A 168 -9.08 -9.35 -12.30
N MET A 169 -10.27 -9.00 -12.80
CA MET A 169 -11.34 -8.44 -11.99
C MET A 169 -12.73 -8.74 -12.56
N SER A 170 -13.75 -8.49 -11.75
CA SER A 170 -15.15 -8.55 -12.16
C SER A 170 -15.93 -7.37 -11.61
N TYR A 171 -16.85 -6.82 -12.40
CA TYR A 171 -17.68 -5.69 -12.01
C TYR A 171 -19.13 -6.08 -11.82
N ASP A 172 -19.66 -5.83 -10.63
CA ASP A 172 -21.09 -5.95 -10.31
C ASP A 172 -21.74 -4.57 -10.48
N ALA A 173 -22.42 -4.38 -11.59
CA ALA A 173 -23.10 -3.12 -11.91
C ALA A 173 -24.25 -2.80 -10.94
N ALA A 174 -24.95 -3.82 -10.44
CA ALA A 174 -26.08 -3.63 -9.53
C ALA A 174 -25.62 -3.08 -8.16
N ARG A 175 -24.43 -3.51 -7.71
CA ARG A 175 -23.83 -3.07 -6.45
C ARG A 175 -22.81 -1.95 -6.64
N LYS A 176 -22.52 -1.56 -7.87
CA LYS A 176 -21.41 -0.64 -8.22
C LYS A 176 -20.12 -1.05 -7.53
N THR A 177 -19.75 -2.33 -7.65
CA THR A 177 -18.62 -2.90 -6.94
C THR A 177 -17.67 -3.61 -7.91
N LEU A 178 -16.42 -3.25 -7.88
CA LEU A 178 -15.33 -3.89 -8.63
C LEU A 178 -14.57 -4.84 -7.69
N TYR A 179 -14.43 -6.10 -8.09
CA TYR A 179 -13.70 -7.14 -7.36
C TYR A 179 -12.42 -7.49 -8.10
N ILE A 180 -11.26 -7.23 -7.49
CA ILE A 180 -9.92 -7.50 -8.06
C ILE A 180 -9.30 -8.67 -7.31
N TYR A 181 -8.96 -9.75 -8.05
CA TYR A 181 -8.62 -11.03 -7.43
C TYR A 181 -7.50 -11.82 -8.10
N ASP A 182 -6.79 -11.27 -9.07
CA ASP A 182 -5.53 -11.84 -9.58
C ASP A 182 -4.66 -10.73 -10.16
N GLU A 183 -3.34 -10.86 -9.97
CA GLU A 183 -2.36 -9.92 -10.51
C GLU A 183 -1.08 -10.62 -10.97
N ILE A 184 -0.34 -9.94 -11.84
CA ILE A 184 1.05 -10.27 -12.16
C ILE A 184 1.84 -8.96 -12.13
N THR A 185 2.94 -8.95 -11.38
CA THR A 185 3.91 -7.86 -11.35
C THR A 185 5.27 -8.43 -11.70
N VAL A 186 5.81 -8.08 -12.86
CA VAL A 186 7.15 -8.54 -13.25
C VAL A 186 7.93 -7.43 -13.94
N ARG A 187 9.27 -7.51 -13.87
CA ARG A 187 10.18 -6.58 -14.52
C ARG A 187 11.16 -7.35 -15.38
N ARG A 188 11.67 -6.71 -16.45
CA ARG A 188 12.66 -7.30 -17.37
C ARG A 188 12.20 -8.64 -17.95
N THR A 189 10.90 -8.77 -18.20
CA THR A 189 10.26 -10.01 -18.67
C THR A 189 9.70 -9.78 -20.07
N ARG A 190 10.02 -10.66 -21.02
CA ARG A 190 9.58 -10.54 -22.42
C ARG A 190 8.11 -10.87 -22.59
N ASN A 191 7.46 -10.34 -23.62
CA ASN A 191 6.05 -10.60 -23.94
C ASN A 191 5.70 -12.09 -24.01
N GLU A 192 6.59 -12.92 -24.55
CA GLU A 192 6.38 -14.37 -24.62
C GLU A 192 6.29 -15.03 -23.23
N GLU A 193 7.07 -14.53 -22.28
CA GLU A 193 7.08 -15.05 -20.90
C GLU A 193 5.84 -14.60 -20.12
N THR A 194 5.45 -13.34 -20.25
CA THR A 194 4.23 -12.82 -19.64
C THR A 194 2.97 -13.45 -20.23
N PHE A 195 2.97 -13.69 -21.56
CA PHE A 195 1.92 -14.47 -22.22
C PHE A 195 1.79 -15.89 -21.65
N LYS A 196 2.90 -16.61 -21.45
CA LYS A 196 2.89 -17.95 -20.82
C LYS A 196 2.36 -17.90 -19.38
N MET A 197 2.59 -16.79 -18.65
CA MET A 197 1.99 -16.61 -17.32
C MET A 197 0.48 -16.49 -17.38
N LEU A 198 -0.06 -15.76 -18.35
CA LEU A 198 -1.50 -15.66 -18.59
C LEU A 198 -2.11 -16.99 -19.01
N GLN A 199 -1.44 -17.74 -19.89
CA GLN A 199 -1.89 -19.09 -20.29
C GLN A 199 -2.00 -20.05 -19.08
N LYS A 200 -1.02 -20.02 -18.17
CA LYS A 200 -1.06 -20.84 -16.94
C LYS A 200 -2.26 -20.49 -16.05
N ARG A 201 -2.71 -19.24 -16.06
CA ARG A 201 -3.88 -18.77 -15.36
C ARG A 201 -5.21 -19.04 -16.09
N LYS A 202 -5.12 -19.67 -17.27
CA LYS A 202 -6.26 -19.93 -18.16
C LYS A 202 -7.05 -18.64 -18.48
N VAL A 203 -6.32 -17.53 -18.62
CA VAL A 203 -6.89 -16.26 -19.08
C VAL A 203 -7.41 -16.44 -20.49
N MET A 204 -8.56 -15.86 -20.80
CA MET A 204 -9.20 -15.92 -22.12
C MET A 204 -9.56 -17.34 -22.58
N ALA A 205 -10.03 -18.18 -21.66
CA ALA A 205 -10.61 -19.46 -22.02
C ALA A 205 -11.86 -19.30 -22.93
N ASP A 206 -12.54 -18.17 -22.82
CA ASP A 206 -13.67 -17.77 -23.66
C ASP A 206 -13.56 -16.27 -24.04
N PRO A 207 -13.06 -15.96 -25.27
CA PRO A 207 -12.86 -14.59 -25.73
C PRO A 207 -14.16 -13.75 -25.82
N GLU A 208 -15.35 -14.37 -25.86
CA GLU A 208 -16.62 -13.65 -25.89
C GLU A 208 -17.00 -13.11 -24.51
N THR A 209 -16.60 -13.81 -23.46
CA THR A 209 -16.92 -13.44 -22.05
C THR A 209 -15.73 -12.82 -21.32
N GLU A 210 -14.51 -13.02 -21.79
CA GLU A 210 -13.28 -12.51 -21.19
C GLU A 210 -12.57 -11.57 -22.15
N ARG A 211 -12.29 -10.34 -21.72
CA ARG A 211 -11.62 -9.31 -22.54
C ARG A 211 -10.35 -8.83 -21.90
N LEU A 212 -9.26 -8.85 -22.63
CA LEU A 212 -8.00 -8.24 -22.24
C LEU A 212 -7.85 -6.86 -22.91
N THR A 213 -7.73 -5.81 -22.12
CA THR A 213 -7.46 -4.45 -22.60
C THR A 213 -6.11 -3.98 -22.04
N ALA A 214 -5.25 -3.49 -22.92
CA ALA A 214 -3.90 -3.09 -22.55
C ALA A 214 -3.59 -1.65 -22.95
N ASP A 215 -2.55 -1.06 -22.36
CA ASP A 215 -2.07 0.25 -22.77
C ASP A 215 -1.81 0.28 -24.31
N SER A 216 -2.35 1.30 -24.95
CA SER A 216 -2.22 1.50 -26.41
C SER A 216 -0.88 2.11 -26.84
N ALA A 217 0.01 2.46 -25.92
CA ALA A 217 1.35 2.93 -26.25
C ALA A 217 2.19 1.82 -26.93
N GLU A 218 1.91 0.55 -26.59
CA GLU A 218 2.61 -0.62 -27.15
C GLU A 218 1.69 -1.52 -27.99
N ASN A 219 1.14 -0.98 -29.07
CA ASN A 219 0.27 -1.75 -29.98
C ASN A 219 0.91 -3.03 -30.53
N LYS A 220 2.24 -3.08 -30.64
CA LYS A 220 2.95 -4.29 -31.07
C LYS A 220 2.78 -5.41 -30.06
N SER A 221 2.88 -5.12 -28.77
CA SER A 221 2.68 -6.09 -27.70
C SER A 221 1.25 -6.66 -27.68
N CYS A 222 0.24 -5.81 -27.95
CA CYS A 222 -1.14 -6.28 -28.18
C CYS A 222 -1.23 -7.21 -29.40
N GLY A 223 -0.53 -6.87 -30.49
CA GLY A 223 -0.47 -7.71 -31.70
C GLY A 223 0.15 -9.08 -31.43
N ASP A 224 1.28 -9.11 -30.74
CA ASP A 224 1.96 -10.37 -30.33
C ASP A 224 1.00 -11.28 -29.55
N TYR A 225 0.28 -10.74 -28.56
CA TYR A 225 -0.68 -11.51 -27.75
C TYR A 225 -1.83 -12.06 -28.59
N THR A 226 -2.35 -11.26 -29.52
CA THR A 226 -3.44 -11.69 -30.40
C THR A 226 -2.97 -12.78 -31.37
N GLU A 227 -1.76 -12.67 -31.92
CA GLU A 227 -1.16 -13.70 -32.77
C GLU A 227 -0.95 -15.02 -32.01
N TRP A 228 -0.62 -14.95 -30.73
CA TRP A 228 -0.44 -16.13 -29.87
C TRP A 228 -1.74 -16.70 -29.27
N GLY A 229 -2.90 -16.09 -29.54
CA GLY A 229 -4.21 -16.62 -29.22
C GLY A 229 -4.93 -15.99 -28.03
N ILE A 230 -4.46 -14.84 -27.51
CA ILE A 230 -5.21 -14.03 -26.55
C ILE A 230 -5.60 -12.71 -27.23
N THR A 231 -6.88 -12.49 -27.47
CA THR A 231 -7.38 -11.24 -28.05
C THR A 231 -7.07 -10.07 -27.12
N CYS A 232 -6.07 -9.27 -27.48
CA CYS A 232 -5.66 -8.09 -26.74
C CYS A 232 -6.12 -6.83 -27.47
N LEU A 233 -6.90 -6.01 -26.80
CA LEU A 233 -7.41 -4.76 -27.34
C LEU A 233 -6.61 -3.58 -26.79
N PRO A 234 -6.15 -2.65 -27.62
CA PRO A 234 -5.54 -1.43 -27.13
C PRO A 234 -6.59 -0.53 -26.46
N ALA A 235 -6.27 0.05 -25.33
CA ALA A 235 -7.11 1.03 -24.64
C ALA A 235 -7.27 2.29 -25.49
N ILE A 236 -8.46 2.87 -25.49
CA ILE A 236 -8.76 4.10 -26.26
C ILE A 236 -8.32 5.29 -25.43
N LYS A 237 -7.18 5.89 -25.78
CA LYS A 237 -6.70 7.13 -25.14
C LYS A 237 -7.41 8.33 -25.78
N GLY A 238 -8.19 9.05 -24.98
CA GLY A 238 -8.82 10.31 -25.39
C GLY A 238 -8.45 11.45 -24.44
N PRO A 239 -8.81 12.70 -24.78
CA PRO A 239 -8.60 13.81 -23.87
C PRO A 239 -9.19 13.51 -22.50
N ASN A 240 -8.39 13.71 -21.44
CA ASN A 240 -8.79 13.49 -20.04
C ASN A 240 -9.24 12.06 -19.68
N SER A 241 -8.83 11.03 -20.44
CA SER A 241 -9.22 9.63 -20.19
C SER A 241 -8.71 9.12 -18.82
N VAL A 242 -7.54 9.56 -18.37
CA VAL A 242 -7.02 9.26 -17.03
C VAL A 242 -7.98 9.80 -15.95
N GLY A 243 -8.31 11.09 -16.04
CA GLY A 243 -9.19 11.74 -15.07
C GLY A 243 -10.60 11.13 -15.04
N GLN A 244 -11.15 10.75 -16.20
CA GLN A 244 -12.46 10.10 -16.26
C GLN A 244 -12.44 8.71 -15.65
N GLY A 245 -11.43 7.89 -15.96
CA GLY A 245 -11.28 6.55 -15.42
C GLY A 245 -11.06 6.56 -13.91
N ILE A 246 -10.20 7.44 -13.38
CA ILE A 246 -9.99 7.57 -11.93
C ILE A 246 -11.26 8.05 -11.23
N LYS A 247 -11.96 9.06 -11.76
CA LYS A 247 -13.23 9.53 -11.18
C LYS A 247 -14.30 8.41 -11.16
N TRP A 248 -14.35 7.60 -12.20
CA TRP A 248 -15.24 6.45 -12.19
C TRP A 248 -14.85 5.44 -11.10
N LEU A 249 -13.57 5.09 -10.98
CA LEU A 249 -13.08 4.21 -9.91
C LEU A 249 -13.38 4.79 -8.50
N GLN A 250 -13.30 6.11 -8.33
CA GLN A 250 -13.68 6.78 -7.07
C GLN A 250 -15.18 6.70 -6.77
N SER A 251 -16.03 6.53 -7.80
CA SER A 251 -17.51 6.51 -7.66
C SER A 251 -18.09 5.15 -7.30
N ILE A 252 -17.29 4.09 -7.30
CA ILE A 252 -17.70 2.72 -7.05
C ILE A 252 -17.01 2.18 -5.78
N THR A 253 -17.43 1.03 -5.28
CA THR A 253 -16.67 0.30 -4.25
C THR A 253 -15.63 -0.58 -4.93
N ILE A 254 -14.38 -0.56 -4.45
CA ILE A 254 -13.28 -1.38 -4.93
C ILE A 254 -12.92 -2.41 -3.86
N VAL A 255 -13.12 -3.69 -4.16
CA VAL A 255 -12.76 -4.80 -3.27
C VAL A 255 -11.52 -5.48 -3.82
N ILE A 256 -10.47 -5.58 -3.00
CA ILE A 256 -9.17 -6.16 -3.41
C ILE A 256 -8.84 -7.35 -2.51
N ASP A 257 -8.46 -8.47 -3.12
CA ASP A 257 -7.97 -9.64 -2.38
C ASP A 257 -6.51 -9.40 -1.95
N PRO A 258 -6.23 -9.33 -0.62
CA PRO A 258 -4.91 -8.92 -0.13
C PRO A 258 -3.82 -9.98 -0.34
N VAL A 259 -4.20 -11.24 -0.55
CA VAL A 259 -3.26 -12.36 -0.73
C VAL A 259 -2.93 -12.56 -2.20
N LYS A 260 -3.93 -12.37 -3.07
CA LYS A 260 -3.76 -12.57 -4.51
C LYS A 260 -3.32 -11.30 -5.25
N CYS A 261 -3.57 -10.12 -4.67
CA CYS A 261 -3.31 -8.82 -5.28
C CYS A 261 -2.60 -7.86 -4.30
N PRO A 262 -1.44 -8.24 -3.71
CA PRO A 262 -0.73 -7.40 -2.75
C PRO A 262 -0.16 -6.11 -3.37
N ASP A 263 0.34 -6.16 -4.60
CA ASP A 263 0.89 -4.98 -5.28
C ASP A 263 -0.22 -4.01 -5.71
N THR A 264 -1.34 -4.52 -6.22
CA THR A 264 -2.54 -3.72 -6.51
C THR A 264 -3.08 -3.05 -5.24
N LEU A 265 -3.20 -3.80 -4.15
CA LEU A 265 -3.66 -3.24 -2.88
C LEU A 265 -2.74 -2.12 -2.41
N LYS A 266 -1.43 -2.33 -2.51
CA LYS A 266 -0.43 -1.33 -2.16
C LYS A 266 -0.61 -0.06 -3.01
N GLU A 267 -0.63 -0.17 -4.34
CA GLU A 267 -0.79 1.00 -5.22
C GLU A 267 -2.09 1.76 -4.92
N PHE A 268 -3.24 1.08 -4.84
CA PHE A 268 -4.51 1.74 -4.58
C PHE A 268 -4.57 2.44 -3.21
N THR A 269 -3.94 1.87 -2.18
CA THR A 269 -3.91 2.48 -0.83
C THR A 269 -2.87 3.58 -0.69
N GLU A 270 -1.81 3.55 -1.51
CA GLU A 270 -0.71 4.50 -1.44
C GLU A 270 -0.79 5.61 -2.52
N TYR A 271 -1.80 5.58 -3.40
CA TYR A 271 -1.95 6.56 -4.46
C TYR A 271 -2.54 7.86 -3.92
N GLU A 272 -1.71 8.89 -3.84
CA GLU A 272 -2.02 10.19 -3.26
C GLU A 272 -1.74 11.30 -4.28
N TYR A 273 -2.48 12.41 -4.18
CA TYR A 273 -2.16 13.61 -4.93
C TYR A 273 -0.74 14.10 -4.59
N ASP A 274 0.00 14.51 -5.62
CA ASP A 274 1.24 15.23 -5.40
C ASP A 274 0.99 16.49 -4.58
N ALA A 275 1.97 16.91 -3.81
CA ALA A 275 1.86 18.09 -2.97
C ALA A 275 2.94 19.12 -3.32
N ASP A 276 2.60 20.38 -3.15
CA ASP A 276 3.56 21.46 -3.22
C ASP A 276 4.48 21.47 -1.96
N LYS A 277 5.44 22.40 -1.94
CA LYS A 277 6.37 22.54 -0.79
C LYS A 277 5.70 22.94 0.54
N ASN A 278 4.42 23.39 0.50
CA ASN A 278 3.65 23.72 1.70
C ASN A 278 2.79 22.53 2.14
N GLY A 279 2.76 21.46 1.34
CA GLY A 279 1.96 20.28 1.60
C GLY A 279 0.55 20.33 0.99
N ASP A 280 0.22 21.35 0.21
CA ASP A 280 -1.09 21.45 -0.47
C ASP A 280 -1.14 20.53 -1.70
N PRO A 281 -2.26 19.81 -1.94
CA PRO A 281 -2.40 18.94 -3.10
C PRO A 281 -2.27 19.72 -4.42
N LEU A 282 -1.45 19.18 -5.32
CA LEU A 282 -1.32 19.70 -6.68
C LEU A 282 -2.48 19.20 -7.56
N PRO A 283 -2.93 20.00 -8.52
CA PRO A 283 -3.96 19.58 -9.46
C PRO A 283 -3.45 18.50 -10.42
N GLY A 284 -4.27 17.49 -10.69
CA GLY A 284 -3.95 16.36 -11.55
C GLY A 284 -3.73 15.08 -10.77
N TYR A 285 -3.43 14.00 -11.49
CA TYR A 285 -3.11 12.70 -10.89
C TYR A 285 -1.65 12.39 -11.14
N PRO A 286 -0.92 11.85 -10.14
CA PRO A 286 0.48 11.44 -10.31
C PRO A 286 0.65 10.41 -11.44
N ASP A 287 1.75 10.52 -12.18
CA ASP A 287 2.11 9.58 -13.26
C ASP A 287 3.29 8.70 -12.81
N HIS A 288 3.16 8.13 -11.61
CA HIS A 288 4.11 7.20 -11.02
C HIS A 288 3.42 6.30 -10.02
N ASP A 289 3.98 5.11 -9.79
CA ASP A 289 3.45 4.11 -8.86
C ASP A 289 1.96 3.78 -9.07
N ASN A 290 1.52 3.74 -10.34
CA ASN A 290 0.11 3.62 -10.74
C ASN A 290 -0.14 2.50 -11.78
N HIS A 291 0.79 1.57 -11.94
CA HIS A 291 0.76 0.56 -13.00
C HIS A 291 -0.43 -0.39 -12.89
N HIS A 292 -0.72 -0.89 -11.68
CA HIS A 292 -1.92 -1.71 -11.45
C HIS A 292 -3.20 -0.87 -11.53
N ILE A 293 -3.15 0.39 -11.09
CA ILE A 293 -4.28 1.32 -11.24
C ILE A 293 -4.61 1.52 -12.71
N ASP A 294 -3.59 1.72 -13.55
CA ASP A 294 -3.76 1.89 -14.99
C ASP A 294 -4.22 0.61 -15.67
N ALA A 295 -3.66 -0.57 -15.31
CA ALA A 295 -4.16 -1.84 -15.78
C ALA A 295 -5.65 -2.04 -15.46
N VAL A 296 -6.08 -1.73 -14.23
CA VAL A 296 -7.49 -1.79 -13.80
C VAL A 296 -8.35 -0.79 -14.59
N ARG A 297 -7.87 0.42 -14.80
CA ARG A 297 -8.54 1.47 -15.56
C ARG A 297 -8.76 1.07 -17.02
N TYR A 298 -7.75 0.44 -17.65
CA TYR A 298 -7.86 -0.09 -19.02
C TYR A 298 -8.88 -1.23 -19.10
N ALA A 299 -8.83 -2.18 -18.17
CA ALA A 299 -9.78 -3.29 -18.13
C ALA A 299 -11.25 -2.81 -18.04
N CYS A 300 -11.49 -1.76 -17.29
CA CYS A 300 -12.83 -1.22 -17.08
C CYS A 300 -13.28 -0.18 -18.12
N GLU A 301 -12.45 0.08 -19.14
CA GLU A 301 -12.70 1.14 -20.11
C GLU A 301 -14.06 1.02 -20.82
N SER A 302 -14.44 -0.18 -21.22
CA SER A 302 -15.72 -0.43 -21.87
C SER A 302 -16.92 -0.13 -20.98
N ILE A 303 -16.72 -0.09 -19.66
CA ILE A 303 -17.78 0.18 -18.69
C ILE A 303 -17.92 1.68 -18.48
N TRP A 304 -16.84 2.37 -18.07
CA TRP A 304 -16.94 3.79 -17.72
C TRP A 304 -17.07 4.75 -18.91
N ARG A 305 -16.87 4.24 -20.14
CA ARG A 305 -17.15 5.03 -21.36
C ARG A 305 -18.59 4.94 -21.86
N GLU A 306 -19.37 4.00 -21.35
CA GLU A 306 -20.77 3.91 -21.73
C GLU A 306 -21.56 5.11 -21.16
N PRO A 307 -22.46 5.76 -21.95
CA PRO A 307 -23.29 6.83 -21.44
C PRO A 307 -24.19 6.34 -20.30
N GLY A 308 -23.99 6.86 -19.09
CA GLY A 308 -24.80 6.54 -17.92
C GLY A 308 -24.18 5.52 -16.96
N ALA A 309 -22.89 5.19 -17.12
CA ALA A 309 -22.15 4.33 -16.17
C ALA A 309 -21.87 5.04 -14.84
#